data_d7ef9d0793b0039170907f6254d873cc
#
_entry.id   d7ef9d0793b0039170907f6254d873cc
#
_cell.length_a   1.000
_cell.length_b   1.000
_cell.length_c   1.000
_cell.angle_alpha   90.00
_cell.angle_beta   90.00
_cell.angle_gamma   90.00
#
_symmetry.space_group_name_H-M   'P 1'
#
loop_
_entity.id
_entity.type
_entity.pdbx_description
1 polymer ?
#
loop_
_entity_poly.entity_id
_entity_poly.type
_entity_poly.pdbx_seq_one_letter_code
_entity_poly.pdbx_strand_id
1 'polypeptide(L)'
;MATRDYTTFEAPLAHPGEHLKEDYLPEFGLTASGLAKAMGLKDRRLVERLIGETQPVTPDMALRLGRAFGTSPEFWMNLQVQHDLSKAAISARDKLDAIVLLQAPRFARSGQRD
;
A
#
# COMPACT_ATOMS: atom_id res chain seq x y z
N MET A 1 -17.43 8.40 9.40
CA MET A 1 -16.01 8.34 9.64
C MET A 1 -15.26 9.17 8.63
N ALA A 2 -14.29 9.91 9.09
CA ALA A 2 -13.55 10.81 8.21
C ALA A 2 -12.60 10.02 7.33
N THR A 3 -12.46 10.45 6.10
CA THR A 3 -11.57 9.83 5.14
C THR A 3 -10.41 10.78 4.89
N ARG A 4 -9.24 10.23 4.73
CA ARG A 4 -8.08 11.04 4.38
C ARG A 4 -8.31 11.68 3.01
N ASP A 5 -7.97 12.96 2.90
CA ASP A 5 -8.08 13.65 1.62
C ASP A 5 -6.76 13.49 0.86
N TYR A 6 -6.75 12.53 -0.03
CA TYR A 6 -5.55 12.23 -0.81
C TYR A 6 -5.25 13.29 -1.87
N THR A 7 -6.21 14.17 -2.18
CA THR A 7 -5.97 15.15 -3.22
C THR A 7 -5.04 16.29 -2.78
N THR A 8 -4.76 16.39 -1.48
CA THR A 8 -3.86 17.43 -0.97
C THR A 8 -2.39 17.07 -1.05
N PHE A 9 -2.07 15.81 -1.34
CA PHE A 9 -0.68 15.40 -1.43
C PHE A 9 -0.04 15.90 -2.71
N GLU A 10 1.24 16.25 -2.64
CA GLU A 10 1.99 16.66 -3.82
C GLU A 10 2.80 15.52 -4.40
N ALA A 11 3.00 14.47 -3.64
CA ALA A 11 3.69 13.28 -4.09
C ALA A 11 3.01 12.06 -3.49
N PRO A 12 3.11 10.89 -4.14
CA PRO A 12 2.53 9.69 -3.57
C PRO A 12 3.15 9.36 -2.22
N LEU A 13 2.36 8.76 -1.35
CA LEU A 13 2.89 8.20 -0.12
C LEU A 13 3.81 7.03 -0.47
N ALA A 14 4.71 6.72 0.45
CA ALA A 14 5.76 5.75 0.18
C ALA A 14 5.20 4.39 -0.23
N HIS A 15 5.82 3.79 -1.21
CA HIS A 15 5.53 2.42 -1.63
C HIS A 15 6.01 1.46 -0.54
N PRO A 16 5.29 0.34 -0.30
CA PRO A 16 5.76 -0.63 0.70
C PRO A 16 7.19 -1.11 0.47
N GLY A 17 7.63 -1.15 -0.79
CA GLY A 17 9.00 -1.53 -1.10
C GLY A 17 10.04 -0.62 -0.50
N GLU A 18 9.70 0.66 -0.34
CA GLU A 18 10.61 1.60 0.30
C GLU A 18 10.76 1.28 1.78
N HIS A 19 9.66 0.97 2.47
CA HIS A 19 9.73 0.56 3.86
C HIS A 19 10.55 -0.72 4.03
N LEU A 20 10.35 -1.65 3.11
CA LEU A 20 11.08 -2.90 3.13
C LEU A 20 12.58 -2.65 2.98
N LYS A 21 12.93 -1.83 1.99
CA LYS A 21 14.33 -1.55 1.67
C LYS A 21 15.02 -0.73 2.76
N GLU A 22 14.35 0.31 3.26
CA GLU A 22 14.99 1.27 4.17
C GLU A 22 14.94 0.83 5.62
N ASP A 23 13.88 0.12 6.02
CA ASP A 23 13.65 -0.19 7.42
C ASP A 23 13.83 -1.66 7.76
N TYR A 24 13.13 -2.53 7.04
CA TYR A 24 13.05 -3.93 7.45
C TYR A 24 14.28 -4.76 7.08
N LEU A 25 14.74 -4.63 5.84
CA LEU A 25 15.92 -5.40 5.45
C LEU A 25 17.16 -5.04 6.28
N PRO A 26 17.45 -3.75 6.49
CA PRO A 26 18.60 -3.41 7.34
C PRO A 26 18.42 -3.86 8.78
N GLU A 27 17.25 -3.67 9.33
CA GLU A 27 17.02 -4.01 10.74
C GLU A 27 17.19 -5.51 11.00
N PHE A 28 16.73 -6.33 10.07
CA PHE A 28 16.83 -7.79 10.21
C PHE A 28 18.11 -8.37 9.60
N GLY A 29 18.96 -7.50 9.06
CA GLY A 29 20.20 -7.95 8.45
C GLY A 29 19.99 -8.87 7.26
N LEU A 30 18.93 -8.62 6.48
CA LEU A 30 18.56 -9.50 5.38
C LEU A 30 18.91 -8.89 4.03
N THR A 31 19.29 -9.77 3.10
CA THR A 31 19.36 -9.44 1.69
C THR A 31 18.05 -9.82 1.02
N ALA A 32 17.85 -9.40 -0.22
CA ALA A 32 16.68 -9.81 -0.98
C ALA A 32 16.60 -11.32 -1.08
N SER A 33 17.73 -11.99 -1.28
CA SER A 33 17.77 -13.46 -1.34
C SER A 33 17.39 -14.08 -0.01
N GLY A 34 17.88 -13.51 1.09
CA GLY A 34 17.56 -14.03 2.41
C GLY A 34 16.09 -13.90 2.73
N LEU A 35 15.49 -12.76 2.38
CA LEU A 35 14.06 -12.57 2.59
C LEU A 35 13.25 -13.51 1.72
N ALA A 36 13.61 -13.65 0.45
CA ALA A 36 12.91 -14.57 -0.45
C ALA A 36 12.91 -15.98 0.13
N LYS A 37 14.05 -16.42 0.62
CA LYS A 37 14.15 -17.73 1.23
C LYS A 37 13.26 -17.84 2.46
N ALA A 38 13.28 -16.83 3.32
CA ALA A 38 12.45 -16.83 4.52
C ALA A 38 10.97 -16.87 4.19
N MET A 39 10.57 -16.32 3.08
CA MET A 39 9.17 -16.30 2.66
C MET A 39 8.77 -17.51 1.82
N GLY A 40 9.68 -18.44 1.61
CA GLY A 40 9.39 -19.63 0.82
C GLY A 40 9.30 -19.37 -0.66
N LEU A 41 9.96 -18.33 -1.16
CA LEU A 41 9.98 -18.02 -2.58
C LEU A 41 11.15 -18.74 -3.26
N LYS A 42 10.97 -18.97 -4.56
CA LYS A 42 11.96 -19.72 -5.32
C LYS A 42 13.28 -18.96 -5.46
N ASP A 43 13.19 -17.64 -5.66
CA ASP A 43 14.40 -16.83 -5.81
C ASP A 43 14.07 -15.37 -5.42
N ARG A 44 15.06 -14.49 -5.57
CA ARG A 44 14.97 -13.13 -5.07
C ARG A 44 14.25 -12.15 -6.00
N ARG A 45 13.88 -12.57 -7.20
CA ARG A 45 13.37 -11.62 -8.20
C ARG A 45 12.13 -10.88 -7.76
N LEU A 46 11.20 -11.56 -7.10
CA LEU A 46 9.98 -10.90 -6.64
C LEU A 46 10.28 -9.86 -5.56
N VAL A 47 11.22 -10.19 -4.65
CA VAL A 47 11.64 -9.24 -3.63
C VAL A 47 12.33 -8.04 -4.27
N GLU A 48 13.19 -8.28 -5.25
CA GLU A 48 13.88 -7.19 -5.95
C GLU A 48 12.90 -6.26 -6.64
N ARG A 49 11.87 -6.81 -7.28
CA ARG A 49 10.85 -5.99 -7.92
C ARG A 49 10.05 -5.20 -6.90
N LEU A 50 9.79 -5.80 -5.74
CA LEU A 50 9.07 -5.11 -4.68
C LEU A 50 9.87 -3.92 -4.14
N ILE A 51 11.15 -4.12 -3.81
CA ILE A 51 11.99 -3.02 -3.33
C ILE A 51 12.31 -2.01 -4.42
N GLY A 52 12.23 -2.41 -5.68
CA GLY A 52 12.35 -1.49 -6.80
C GLY A 52 11.05 -0.77 -7.14
N GLU A 53 9.99 -1.07 -6.39
CA GLU A 53 8.68 -0.43 -6.54
C GLU A 53 8.02 -0.68 -7.89
N THR A 54 8.41 -1.77 -8.56
CA THR A 54 7.79 -2.17 -9.82
C THR A 54 6.78 -3.30 -9.63
N GLN A 55 6.59 -3.73 -8.40
CA GLN A 55 5.68 -4.82 -8.05
C GLN A 55 4.88 -4.41 -6.83
N PRO A 56 3.55 -4.47 -6.88
CA PRO A 56 2.74 -4.17 -5.70
C PRO A 56 2.78 -5.31 -4.69
N VAL A 57 2.44 -4.99 -3.44
CA VAL A 57 2.20 -6.01 -2.44
C VAL A 57 0.81 -6.60 -2.71
N THR A 58 0.78 -7.88 -2.99
CA THR A 58 -0.48 -8.63 -3.15
C THR A 58 -0.85 -9.26 -1.82
N PRO A 59 -2.08 -9.75 -1.67
CA PRO A 59 -2.45 -10.44 -0.43
C PRO A 59 -1.52 -11.60 -0.09
N ASP A 60 -1.11 -12.38 -1.08
CA ASP A 60 -0.15 -13.46 -0.82
C ASP A 60 1.16 -12.92 -0.27
N MET A 61 1.67 -11.87 -0.89
CA MET A 61 2.92 -11.27 -0.42
C MET A 61 2.75 -10.67 0.97
N ALA A 62 1.61 -10.04 1.25
CA ALA A 62 1.35 -9.47 2.57
C ALA A 62 1.35 -10.55 3.65
N LEU A 63 0.77 -11.70 3.35
CA LEU A 63 0.77 -12.82 4.29
C LEU A 63 2.19 -13.32 4.55
N ARG A 64 3.00 -13.43 3.50
CA ARG A 64 4.38 -13.87 3.63
C ARG A 64 5.24 -12.87 4.40
N LEU A 65 5.09 -11.58 4.09
CA LEU A 65 5.82 -10.54 4.79
C LEU A 65 5.43 -10.49 6.27
N GLY A 66 4.13 -10.59 6.53
CA GLY A 66 3.66 -10.57 7.91
C GLY A 66 4.21 -11.76 8.69
N ARG A 67 4.26 -12.92 8.08
CA ARG A 67 4.79 -14.10 8.75
C ARG A 67 6.29 -13.98 8.99
N ALA A 68 7.01 -13.45 8.00
CA ALA A 68 8.47 -13.33 8.11
C ALA A 68 8.87 -12.29 9.15
N PHE A 69 8.18 -11.17 9.21
CA PHE A 69 8.57 -10.05 10.08
C PHE A 69 7.76 -9.96 11.36
N GLY A 70 6.75 -10.78 11.53
CA GLY A 70 5.91 -10.73 12.73
C GLY A 70 4.96 -9.54 12.75
N THR A 71 4.61 -9.03 11.58
CA THR A 71 3.63 -7.95 11.46
C THR A 71 2.32 -8.53 10.95
N SER A 72 1.26 -7.72 11.00
CA SER A 72 0.00 -8.16 10.40
C SER A 72 0.09 -8.05 8.88
N PRO A 73 -0.60 -8.90 8.13
CA PRO A 73 -0.65 -8.73 6.68
C PRO A 73 -1.34 -7.43 6.29
N GLU A 74 -2.31 -6.99 7.10
CA GLU A 74 -3.00 -5.73 6.85
C GLU A 74 -2.05 -4.54 6.85
N PHE A 75 -1.02 -4.58 7.69
CA PHE A 75 -0.02 -3.52 7.71
C PHE A 75 0.55 -3.29 6.30
N TRP A 76 0.96 -4.38 5.64
CA TRP A 76 1.56 -4.28 4.31
C TRP A 76 0.55 -3.88 3.24
N MET A 77 -0.68 -4.42 3.34
CA MET A 77 -1.73 -4.03 2.40
C MET A 77 -2.11 -2.57 2.57
N ASN A 78 -2.16 -2.07 3.80
CA ASN A 78 -2.50 -0.68 4.04
C ASN A 78 -1.45 0.25 3.45
N LEU A 79 -0.17 -0.10 3.53
CA LEU A 79 0.87 0.69 2.90
C LEU A 79 0.67 0.75 1.38
N GLN A 80 0.32 -0.37 0.78
CA GLN A 80 0.07 -0.43 -0.65
C GLN A 80 -1.14 0.41 -1.04
N VAL A 81 -2.22 0.29 -0.29
CA VAL A 81 -3.45 1.04 -0.55
C VAL A 81 -3.18 2.54 -0.45
N GLN A 82 -2.47 2.98 0.58
CA GLN A 82 -2.17 4.40 0.75
C GLN A 82 -1.31 4.94 -0.39
N HIS A 83 -0.32 4.16 -0.81
CA HIS A 83 0.50 4.55 -1.96
C HIS A 83 -0.35 4.68 -3.21
N ASP A 84 -1.17 3.66 -3.49
CA ASP A 84 -1.99 3.64 -4.70
C ASP A 84 -3.01 4.77 -4.70
N LEU A 85 -3.67 5.00 -3.58
CA LEU A 85 -4.70 6.04 -3.50
C LEU A 85 -4.08 7.43 -3.66
N SER A 86 -2.95 7.69 -3.00
CA SER A 86 -2.31 8.99 -3.13
C SER A 86 -1.81 9.23 -4.55
N LYS A 87 -1.25 8.21 -5.17
CA LYS A 87 -0.77 8.31 -6.54
C LYS A 87 -1.92 8.58 -7.51
N ALA A 88 -3.02 7.83 -7.37
CA ALA A 88 -4.18 7.99 -8.23
C ALA A 88 -4.86 9.35 -8.01
N ALA A 89 -4.94 9.80 -6.77
CA ALA A 89 -5.57 11.08 -6.46
C ALA A 89 -4.81 12.24 -7.07
N ILE A 90 -3.48 12.18 -7.01
CA ILE A 90 -2.66 13.23 -7.62
C ILE A 90 -2.86 13.24 -9.14
N SER A 91 -2.83 12.07 -9.75
CA SER A 91 -2.97 11.94 -11.19
C SER A 91 -4.34 12.38 -11.68
N ALA A 92 -5.38 12.16 -10.89
CA ALA A 92 -6.75 12.44 -11.28
C ALA A 92 -7.33 13.67 -10.59
N ARG A 93 -6.47 14.55 -10.03
CA ARG A 93 -6.92 15.67 -9.20
C ARG A 93 -8.03 16.49 -9.85
N ASP A 94 -7.81 16.92 -11.09
CA ASP A 94 -8.78 17.78 -11.75
C ASP A 94 -10.09 17.05 -12.00
N LYS A 95 -10.01 15.78 -12.35
CA LYS A 95 -11.20 14.99 -12.58
C LYS A 95 -11.98 14.76 -11.29
N LEU A 96 -11.28 14.56 -10.19
CA LEU A 96 -11.93 14.37 -8.90
C LEU A 96 -12.60 15.66 -8.43
N ASP A 97 -11.93 16.79 -8.64
CA ASP A 97 -12.49 18.08 -8.25
C ASP A 97 -13.77 18.40 -9.02
N ALA A 98 -13.93 17.84 -10.21
CA ALA A 98 -15.12 18.06 -11.01
C ALA A 98 -16.30 17.20 -10.57
N ILE A 99 -16.08 16.23 -9.70
CA ILE A 99 -17.17 15.36 -9.24
C ILE A 99 -17.97 16.09 -8.17
N VAL A 100 -19.27 16.17 -8.39
CA VAL A 100 -20.18 16.86 -7.47
C VAL A 100 -20.76 15.83 -6.50
N LEU A 101 -20.72 16.14 -5.23
CA LEU A 101 -21.30 15.27 -4.22
C LEU A 101 -22.79 15.11 -4.47
N LEU A 102 -23.23 13.86 -4.55
CA LEU A 102 -24.63 13.57 -4.74
C LEU A 102 -25.40 13.88 -3.47
N GLN A 103 -26.61 14.41 -3.63
CA GLN A 103 -27.47 14.70 -2.50
C GLN A 103 -28.26 13.44 -2.16
N ALA A 104 -28.08 12.98 -0.95
CA ALA A 104 -28.82 11.81 -0.51
C ALA A 104 -30.27 12.18 -0.28
N PRO A 105 -31.23 11.25 -0.52
CA PRO A 105 -32.58 11.47 -0.12
C PRO A 105 -32.65 11.69 1.38
N ARG A 106 -33.62 12.41 1.85
CA ARG A 106 -33.67 12.77 3.25
C ARG A 106 -33.77 11.58 4.18
N PHE A 107 -34.25 10.44 3.70
CA PHE A 107 -34.27 9.24 4.52
C PHE A 107 -33.08 8.34 4.26
N ALA A 108 -32.13 8.79 3.53
CA ALA A 108 -30.98 7.98 3.20
C ALA A 108 -30.19 7.68 4.43
N ARG A 109 -29.52 6.60 4.40
CA ARG A 109 -28.69 6.20 5.37
C ARG A 109 -27.66 7.06 5.72
N SER A 110 -27.34 7.01 6.75
CA SER A 110 -26.31 7.74 7.18
C SER A 110 -25.11 7.06 6.94
N GLY A 111 -24.53 7.42 6.42
CA GLY A 111 -23.32 6.93 6.30
C GLY A 111 -22.77 5.80 5.84
N GLN A 112 -22.65 5.33 5.62
CA GLN A 112 -22.22 4.55 5.34
C GLN A 112 -21.93 3.79 4.63
N ARG A 113 -21.62 3.52 4.15
CA ARG A 113 -21.36 2.78 3.55
C ARG A 113 -20.35 2.57 3.21
N ASP A 114 -19.79 2.16 3.11
CA ASP A 114 -18.72 1.98 2.71
C ASP A 114 -18.31 1.57 2.19
#